data_0aac15abea7054aeee7e19d8f9d7b61f
#
_entry.id   0aac15abea7054aeee7e19d8f9d7b61f
#
_cell.length_a   1.000
_cell.length_b   1.000
_cell.length_c   1.000
_cell.angle_alpha   90.00
_cell.angle_beta   90.00
_cell.angle_gamma   90.00
#
_symmetry.space_group_name_H-M   'P 1'
#
loop_
_entity.id
_entity.type
_entity.pdbx_description
1 polymer ?
#
loop_
_entity_poly.entity_id
_entity_poly.type
_entity_poly.pdbx_seq_one_letter_code
_entity_poly.pdbx_strand_id
1 'polypeptide(L)'
;MKSIVITGTSTGIGYACSKHFIEQGYKVFGSVRNNNDAERISNELGTNFIPLIFDVTDETAVKESVKVVENHIGDQKLSGLINNAGLV
;
A
#
# COMPACT_ATOMS: atom_id res chain seq x y z
N MET A 1 11.73 -4.33 -10.39
CA MET A 1 10.27 -4.34 -10.20
C MET A 1 9.78 -2.93 -9.86
N LYS A 2 8.77 -2.47 -10.54
CA LYS A 2 8.18 -1.16 -10.25
C LYS A 2 7.36 -1.22 -8.97
N SER A 3 7.33 -0.13 -8.23
CA SER A 3 6.62 -0.02 -6.96
C SER A 3 5.63 1.14 -6.99
N ILE A 4 4.48 0.94 -6.34
CA ILE A 4 3.45 1.96 -6.24
C ILE A 4 2.90 1.96 -4.81
N VAL A 5 2.53 3.13 -4.31
CA VAL A 5 1.87 3.28 -3.01
C VAL A 5 0.40 3.59 -3.25
N ILE A 6 -0.48 2.85 -2.59
CA ILE A 6 -1.93 3.06 -2.67
C ILE A 6 -2.47 3.20 -1.25
N THR A 7 -3.19 4.28 -0.97
CA THR A 7 -3.82 4.46 0.33
C THR A 7 -5.25 3.90 0.31
N GLY A 8 -5.69 3.36 1.45
CA GLY A 8 -7.06 2.84 1.59
C GLY A 8 -7.31 1.57 0.77
N THR A 9 -6.52 0.51 1.02
CA THR A 9 -6.56 -0.70 0.18
C THR A 9 -7.44 -1.81 0.72
N SER A 10 -8.05 -1.64 1.89
CA SER A 10 -8.82 -2.72 2.52
C SER A 10 -10.12 -3.07 1.80
N THR A 11 -10.71 -2.13 1.09
CA THR A 11 -11.96 -2.36 0.35
C THR A 11 -12.05 -1.48 -0.89
N GLY A 12 -13.04 -1.77 -1.74
CA GLY A 12 -13.43 -0.90 -2.85
C GLY A 12 -12.36 -0.67 -3.89
N ILE A 13 -12.24 0.57 -4.33
CA ILE A 13 -11.36 0.97 -5.42
C ILE A 13 -9.89 0.72 -5.08
N GLY A 14 -9.49 1.00 -3.83
CA GLY A 14 -8.11 0.78 -3.40
C GLY A 14 -7.68 -0.68 -3.50
N TYR A 15 -8.56 -1.60 -3.07
CA TYR A 15 -8.31 -3.04 -3.20
C TYR A 15 -8.22 -3.46 -4.68
N ALA A 16 -9.17 -3.01 -5.50
CA ALA A 16 -9.20 -3.36 -6.91
C ALA A 16 -7.95 -2.85 -7.65
N CYS A 17 -7.52 -1.62 -7.34
CA CYS A 17 -6.27 -1.07 -7.89
C CYS A 17 -5.06 -1.88 -7.48
N SER A 18 -4.98 -2.27 -6.20
CA SER A 18 -3.86 -3.07 -5.69
C SER A 18 -3.76 -4.40 -6.45
N LYS A 19 -4.88 -5.08 -6.60
CA LYS A 19 -4.94 -6.34 -7.35
C LYS A 19 -4.48 -6.15 -8.79
N HIS A 20 -4.98 -5.12 -9.44
CA HIS A 20 -4.63 -4.82 -10.83
C HIS A 20 -3.12 -4.59 -10.99
N PHE A 21 -2.52 -3.75 -10.15
CA PHE A 21 -1.09 -3.46 -10.27
C PHE A 21 -0.22 -4.66 -9.96
N ILE A 22 -0.62 -5.50 -9.01
CA ILE A 22 0.11 -6.73 -8.71
C ILE A 22 0.06 -7.68 -9.92
N GLU A 23 -1.08 -7.79 -10.58
CA GLU A 23 -1.21 -8.59 -11.81
C GLU A 23 -0.35 -8.05 -12.95
N GLN A 24 -0.06 -6.74 -12.94
CA GLN A 24 0.82 -6.10 -13.93
C GLN A 24 2.30 -6.18 -13.54
N GLY A 25 2.64 -6.86 -12.46
CA GLY A 25 4.02 -7.05 -12.03
C GLY A 25 4.56 -5.97 -11.09
N TYR A 26 3.71 -5.15 -10.50
CA TYR A 26 4.13 -4.13 -9.54
C TYR A 26 4.20 -4.70 -8.13
N LYS A 27 5.08 -4.10 -7.32
CA LYS A 27 5.04 -4.24 -5.87
C LYS A 27 4.14 -3.13 -5.35
N VAL A 28 3.15 -3.47 -4.54
CA VAL A 28 2.18 -2.51 -4.01
C VAL A 28 2.36 -2.34 -2.51
N PHE A 29 2.63 -1.10 -2.09
CA PHE A 29 2.61 -0.71 -0.68
C PHE A 29 1.22 -0.13 -0.41
N GLY A 30 0.39 -0.89 0.29
CA GLY A 30 -1.01 -0.51 0.47
C GLY A 30 -1.35 -0.20 1.92
N SER A 31 -1.94 0.97 2.18
CA SER A 31 -2.32 1.30 3.54
C SER A 31 -3.61 0.59 3.94
N VAL A 32 -3.61 0.10 5.17
CA VAL A 32 -4.76 -0.55 5.79
C VAL A 32 -4.89 0.00 7.21
N ARG A 33 -6.07 -0.16 7.81
CA ARG A 33 -6.37 0.43 9.12
C ARG A 33 -5.90 -0.43 10.30
N ASN A 34 -5.82 -1.73 10.12
CA ASN A 34 -5.54 -2.66 11.22
C ASN A 34 -4.86 -3.93 10.75
N ASN A 35 -4.42 -4.74 11.72
CA ASN A 35 -3.71 -5.97 11.44
C ASN A 35 -4.59 -7.01 10.73
N ASN A 36 -5.87 -7.08 11.04
CA ASN A 36 -6.77 -8.03 10.40
C ASN A 36 -6.88 -7.78 8.91
N ASP A 37 -7.02 -6.52 8.51
CA ASP A 37 -7.05 -6.14 7.09
C ASP A 37 -5.70 -6.44 6.42
N ALA A 38 -4.60 -6.16 7.11
CA ALA A 38 -3.26 -6.44 6.59
C ALA A 38 -3.09 -7.91 6.27
N GLU A 39 -3.48 -8.78 7.20
CA GLU A 39 -3.38 -10.23 6.98
C GLU A 39 -4.29 -10.71 5.86
N ARG A 40 -5.54 -10.26 5.86
CA ARG A 40 -6.51 -10.66 4.84
C ARG A 40 -6.04 -10.32 3.45
N ILE A 41 -5.62 -9.08 3.24
CA ILE A 41 -5.23 -8.62 1.92
C ILE A 41 -3.90 -9.23 1.49
N SER A 42 -2.95 -9.38 2.41
CA SER A 42 -1.68 -10.04 2.11
C SER A 42 -1.89 -11.50 1.69
N ASN A 43 -2.81 -12.20 2.34
CA ASN A 43 -3.14 -13.58 1.98
C ASN A 43 -3.80 -13.65 0.59
N GLU A 44 -4.65 -12.68 0.27
CA GLU A 44 -5.35 -12.66 -1.01
C GLU A 44 -4.46 -12.23 -2.18
N LEU A 45 -3.60 -11.23 -1.97
CA LEU A 45 -2.81 -10.62 -3.04
C LEU A 45 -1.37 -11.14 -3.12
N GLY A 46 -0.88 -11.83 -2.09
CA GLY A 46 0.43 -12.46 -2.12
C GLY A 46 1.58 -11.56 -1.68
N THR A 47 2.81 -12.00 -1.94
CA THR A 47 4.02 -11.40 -1.39
C THR A 47 4.38 -10.04 -2.01
N ASN A 48 3.79 -9.70 -3.14
CA ASN A 48 4.02 -8.39 -3.77
C ASN A 48 3.17 -7.28 -3.16
N PHE A 49 2.25 -7.63 -2.26
CA PHE A 49 1.51 -6.65 -1.47
C PHE A 49 2.19 -6.47 -0.12
N ILE A 50 2.58 -5.24 0.19
CA ILE A 50 3.21 -4.90 1.46
C ILE A 50 2.27 -3.96 2.22
N PRO A 51 1.64 -4.44 3.31
CA PRO A 51 0.71 -3.61 4.05
C PRO A 51 1.42 -2.53 4.86
N LEU A 52 0.85 -1.33 4.86
CA LEU A 52 1.28 -0.23 5.70
C LEU A 52 0.12 0.07 6.65
N ILE A 53 0.30 -0.18 7.93
CA ILE A 53 -0.79 -0.04 8.90
C ILE A 53 -0.75 1.36 9.49
N PHE A 54 -1.66 2.23 9.04
CA PHE A 54 -1.79 3.55 9.63
C PHE A 54 -3.16 4.16 9.29
N ASP A 55 -3.54 5.13 10.13
CA ASP A 55 -4.67 6.01 9.83
C ASP A 55 -4.11 7.22 9.08
N VAL A 56 -4.69 7.58 7.94
CA VAL A 56 -4.22 8.71 7.12
C VAL A 56 -4.25 10.04 7.84
N THR A 57 -4.96 10.14 8.96
CA THR A 57 -4.98 11.34 9.79
C THR A 57 -3.83 11.38 10.80
N ASP A 58 -3.06 10.31 10.95
CA ASP A 58 -1.94 10.21 11.88
C ASP A 58 -0.63 10.52 11.15
N GLU A 59 -0.14 11.76 11.30
CA GLU A 59 1.07 12.21 10.63
C GLU A 59 2.32 11.38 11.00
N THR A 60 2.42 10.97 12.25
CA THR A 60 3.56 10.17 12.71
C THR A 60 3.57 8.81 12.02
N ALA A 61 2.42 8.15 11.97
CA ALA A 61 2.29 6.86 11.30
C ALA A 61 2.58 6.98 9.80
N VAL A 62 2.14 8.06 9.17
CA VAL A 62 2.44 8.32 7.75
C VAL A 62 3.94 8.44 7.53
N LYS A 63 4.64 9.21 8.37
CA LYS A 63 6.10 9.37 8.27
C LYS A 63 6.83 8.05 8.46
N GLU A 64 6.41 7.23 9.41
CA GLU A 64 7.00 5.92 9.64
C GLU A 64 6.79 5.00 8.44
N SER A 65 5.61 5.06 7.82
CA SER A 65 5.31 4.29 6.63
C SER A 65 6.17 4.70 5.44
N VAL A 66 6.46 5.98 5.29
CA VAL A 66 7.38 6.48 4.26
C VAL A 66 8.75 5.83 4.42
N LYS A 67 9.25 5.72 5.65
CA LYS A 67 10.54 5.07 5.93
C LYS A 67 10.51 3.60 5.55
N VAL A 68 9.42 2.89 5.84
CA VAL A 68 9.26 1.50 5.44
C VAL A 68 9.36 1.35 3.92
N VAL A 69 8.66 2.21 3.18
CA VAL A 69 8.71 2.21 1.73
C VAL A 69 10.12 2.47 1.22
N GLU A 70 10.78 3.49 1.76
CA GLU A 70 12.16 3.84 1.37
C GLU A 70 13.13 2.67 1.60
N ASN A 71 12.99 1.96 2.71
CA ASN A 71 13.82 0.80 3.01
C ASN A 71 13.59 -0.35 2.01
N HIS A 72 12.36 -0.53 1.55
CA HIS A 72 12.05 -1.58 0.58
C HIS A 72 12.51 -1.27 -0.83
N ILE A 73 12.40 -0.02 -1.26
CA ILE A 73 12.74 0.35 -2.63
C ILE A 73 14.21 0.70 -2.81
N GLY A 74 14.91 1.06 -1.71
CA GLY A 74 16.31 1.48 -1.76
C GLY A 74 16.49 2.69 -2.67
N ASP A 75 17.36 2.55 -3.68
CA ASP A 75 17.63 3.63 -4.64
C ASP A 75 16.61 3.71 -5.78
N GLN A 76 15.66 2.78 -5.82
CA GLN A 76 14.62 2.80 -6.86
C GLN A 76 13.59 3.87 -6.56
N LYS A 77 13.03 4.45 -7.60
CA LYS A 77 11.97 5.44 -7.46
C LYS A 77 10.61 4.77 -7.49
N LEU A 78 9.66 5.35 -6.74
CA LEU A 78 8.26 4.93 -6.86
C LEU A 78 7.75 5.25 -8.26
N SER A 79 6.97 4.32 -8.82
CA SER A 79 6.30 4.55 -10.10
C SER A 79 5.07 5.44 -9.96
N GLY A 80 4.46 5.48 -8.78
CA GLY A 80 3.29 6.31 -8.56
C GLY A 80 2.77 6.26 -7.14
N LEU A 81 1.82 7.12 -6.88
CA LEU A 81 1.10 7.20 -5.62
C LEU A 81 -0.38 7.40 -5.92
N ILE A 82 -1.22 6.53 -5.40
CA ILE A 82 -2.68 6.67 -5.50
C ILE A 82 -3.23 7.00 -4.12
N ASN A 83 -3.70 8.21 -3.95
CA ASN A 83 -4.28 8.66 -2.68
C ASN A 83 -5.79 8.43 -2.71
N ASN A 84 -6.21 7.21 -2.40
CA ASN A 84 -7.60 6.80 -2.42
C ASN A 84 -8.30 7.03 -1.07
N ALA A 85 -7.59 6.92 0.04
CA ALA A 85 -8.20 6.98 1.37
C ALA A 85 -8.81 8.34 1.71
N GLY A 86 -8.39 9.41 1.05
CA GLY A 86 -8.95 10.75 1.24
C GLY A 86 -10.15 11.06 0.36
N LEU A 87 -10.57 10.13 -0.49
CA LEU A 87 -11.71 10.31 -1.39
C LEU A 87 -13.00 9.88 -0.66
N VAL A 88 -13.85 10.82 -0.44
CA VAL A 88 -15.09 10.60 0.28
C VAL A 88 -16.28 10.90 -0.63
#